data_c7d0dfd1aaac09ed28e3c29fd799de92
#
_entry.id   c7d0dfd1aaac09ed28e3c29fd799de92
#
_cell.length_a   1.000
_cell.length_b   1.000
_cell.length_c   1.000
_cell.angle_alpha   90.00
_cell.angle_beta   90.00
_cell.angle_gamma   90.00
#
_symmetry.space_group_name_H-M   'P 1'
#
loop_
_entity.id
_entity.type
_entity.pdbx_description
1 polymer ?
#
loop_
_entity_poly.entity_id
_entity_poly.type
_entity_poly.pdbx_seq_one_letter_code
_entity_poly.pdbx_strand_id
1 'polypeptide(L)'
;MSIKLDFKKSLIVCSVALLSLNMTAKAGVVYDYIKSNNELMIATDANWAPYSYINDAGEMEGFDVDVATEIAKRMGVEARFITPSWDIITSGNWNMRWDVSVGSMTPTESRSEVLNFPAVYYYTPAAFAVHTDSPVTTLAGLNGKNICSTTASTWEMYLQGSLDMIDAPAFKYKVTPGTITSLVDGSACLDDTRLGAGVRNDGIIDSVPFIQNAIENGYPIRF
;
A
#
# COMPACT_ATOMS: atom_id res chain seq x y z
N MET A 1 50.35 68.77 24.79
CA MET A 1 50.64 67.36 25.13
C MET A 1 49.77 66.54 24.24
N SER A 2 50.31 66.06 23.11
CA SER A 2 49.57 65.41 22.04
C SER A 2 49.96 63.97 22.05
N ILE A 3 48.96 63.08 22.30
CA ILE A 3 49.14 61.65 22.27
C ILE A 3 48.74 61.18 20.86
N LYS A 4 49.76 60.80 20.09
CA LYS A 4 49.53 60.08 18.81
C LYS A 4 49.28 58.64 19.10
N LEU A 5 48.08 58.16 18.80
CA LEU A 5 47.72 56.69 18.73
C LEU A 5 48.09 56.21 17.35
N ASP A 6 49.10 55.36 17.27
CA ASP A 6 49.43 54.58 16.08
C ASP A 6 48.46 53.34 15.98
N PHE A 7 47.58 53.42 15.02
CA PHE A 7 46.69 52.32 14.68
C PHE A 7 47.36 51.36 13.66
N LYS A 8 48.17 50.43 14.15
CA LYS A 8 48.56 49.25 13.31
C LYS A 8 47.38 48.40 13.07
N LYS A 9 46.84 48.45 11.86
CA LYS A 9 45.81 47.53 11.34
C LYS A 9 46.38 46.14 11.23
N SER A 10 46.09 45.27 12.19
CA SER A 10 46.28 43.84 12.06
C SER A 10 45.08 43.28 11.31
N LEU A 11 45.27 43.04 10.02
CA LEU A 11 44.32 42.29 9.20
C LEU A 11 44.46 40.82 9.57
N ILE A 12 43.62 40.34 10.48
CA ILE A 12 43.46 38.93 10.70
C ILE A 12 42.53 38.43 9.60
N VAL A 13 43.10 37.80 8.57
CA VAL A 13 42.37 37.06 7.55
C VAL A 13 41.92 35.77 8.21
N CYS A 14 40.67 35.73 8.71
CA CYS A 14 40.00 34.52 9.09
C CYS A 14 39.67 33.74 7.81
N SER A 15 40.60 32.88 7.41
CA SER A 15 40.30 31.83 6.41
C SER A 15 39.35 30.82 7.04
N VAL A 16 38.04 31.06 6.89
CA VAL A 16 37.03 30.03 7.16
C VAL A 16 37.17 29.01 6.05
N ALA A 17 37.99 27.98 6.29
CA ALA A 17 37.96 26.78 5.50
C ALA A 17 36.58 26.13 5.73
N LEU A 18 35.67 26.34 4.78
CA LEU A 18 34.47 25.51 4.64
C LEU A 18 34.93 24.07 4.36
N LEU A 19 35.16 23.30 5.42
CA LEU A 19 35.13 21.86 5.32
C LEU A 19 33.69 21.51 4.96
N SER A 20 33.40 21.38 3.66
CA SER A 20 32.26 20.63 3.19
C SER A 20 32.46 19.22 3.67
N LEU A 21 31.90 18.89 4.83
CA LEU A 21 31.65 17.51 5.23
C LEU A 21 30.74 16.93 4.15
N ASN A 22 31.34 16.26 3.17
CA ASN A 22 30.62 15.30 2.37
C ASN A 22 30.17 14.19 3.33
N MET A 23 29.03 14.40 4.00
CA MET A 23 28.30 13.31 4.64
C MET A 23 27.81 12.45 3.49
N THR A 24 28.65 11.51 3.04
CA THR A 24 28.16 10.38 2.28
C THR A 24 27.17 9.69 3.21
N ALA A 25 25.87 9.81 2.92
CA ALA A 25 24.87 8.99 3.56
C ALA A 25 25.33 7.54 3.40
N LYS A 26 25.72 6.90 4.50
CA LYS A 26 26.01 5.46 4.45
C LYS A 26 24.71 4.79 4.08
N ALA A 27 24.66 4.21 2.89
CA ALA A 27 23.63 3.28 2.52
C ALA A 27 23.55 2.21 3.63
N GLY A 28 22.33 1.89 4.08
CA GLY A 28 22.14 0.91 5.15
C GLY A 28 22.57 -0.48 4.68
N VAL A 29 22.82 -1.37 5.62
CA VAL A 29 23.24 -2.77 5.37
C VAL A 29 22.33 -3.47 4.36
N VAL A 30 21.03 -3.21 4.40
CA VAL A 30 20.04 -3.76 3.45
C VAL A 30 20.30 -3.26 2.03
N TYR A 31 20.59 -1.96 1.87
CA TYR A 31 20.88 -1.40 0.54
C TYR A 31 22.17 -2.01 -0.06
N ASP A 32 23.22 -2.15 0.75
CA ASP A 32 24.47 -2.77 0.33
C ASP A 32 24.25 -4.24 -0.07
N TYR A 33 23.39 -4.95 0.64
CA TYR A 33 22.99 -6.33 0.32
C TYR A 33 22.26 -6.39 -1.03
N ILE A 34 21.24 -5.54 -1.24
CA ILE A 34 20.51 -5.42 -2.50
C ILE A 34 21.49 -5.16 -3.67
N LYS A 35 22.41 -4.20 -3.49
CA LYS A 35 23.40 -3.88 -4.53
C LYS A 35 24.37 -5.03 -4.80
N SER A 36 24.81 -5.75 -3.79
CA SER A 36 25.74 -6.87 -3.95
C SER A 36 25.11 -8.08 -4.64
N ASN A 37 23.81 -8.31 -4.43
CA ASN A 37 23.06 -9.38 -5.09
C ASN A 37 22.48 -8.96 -6.45
N ASN A 38 22.58 -7.68 -6.83
CA ASN A 38 21.97 -7.12 -8.03
C ASN A 38 20.45 -7.38 -8.13
N GLU A 39 19.75 -7.48 -7.00
CA GLU A 39 18.35 -7.86 -6.96
C GLU A 39 17.62 -7.10 -5.84
N LEU A 40 16.43 -6.55 -6.15
CA LEU A 40 15.47 -6.02 -5.20
C LEU A 40 14.32 -7.02 -5.06
N MET A 41 14.17 -7.64 -3.89
CA MET A 41 13.04 -8.53 -3.62
C MET A 41 11.82 -7.73 -3.19
N ILE A 42 10.73 -7.86 -3.94
CA ILE A 42 9.52 -7.04 -3.82
C ILE A 42 8.34 -7.93 -3.49
N ALA A 43 7.69 -7.67 -2.36
CA ALA A 43 6.42 -8.30 -2.03
C ALA A 43 5.25 -7.47 -2.61
N THR A 44 4.34 -8.14 -3.30
CA THR A 44 3.10 -7.56 -3.84
C THR A 44 1.99 -8.60 -3.88
N ASP A 45 0.78 -8.20 -4.29
CA ASP A 45 -0.34 -9.12 -4.44
C ASP A 45 -0.32 -9.80 -5.82
N ALA A 46 -0.79 -11.04 -5.90
CA ALA A 46 -0.90 -11.79 -7.15
C ALA A 46 -2.31 -11.74 -7.78
N ASN A 47 -3.31 -11.25 -7.05
CA ASN A 47 -4.73 -11.38 -7.40
C ASN A 47 -5.51 -10.06 -7.28
N TRP A 48 -4.84 -8.92 -7.49
CA TRP A 48 -5.46 -7.61 -7.33
C TRP A 48 -5.33 -6.74 -8.58
N ALA A 49 -5.90 -7.21 -9.69
CA ALA A 49 -5.97 -6.46 -10.94
C ALA A 49 -6.82 -5.17 -10.79
N PRO A 50 -6.43 -4.06 -11.45
CA PRO A 50 -5.34 -3.91 -12.40
C PRO A 50 -3.99 -3.48 -11.79
N TYR A 51 -3.84 -3.54 -10.47
CA TYR A 51 -2.67 -2.99 -9.79
C TYR A 51 -1.50 -3.97 -9.71
N SER A 52 -1.75 -5.21 -9.26
CA SER A 52 -0.78 -6.30 -9.27
C SER A 52 -1.51 -7.64 -9.42
N TYR A 53 -1.09 -8.42 -10.41
CA TYR A 53 -1.70 -9.72 -10.69
C TYR A 53 -0.75 -10.57 -11.53
N ILE A 54 -1.02 -11.87 -11.59
CA ILE A 54 -0.34 -12.79 -12.50
C ILE A 54 -1.19 -12.89 -13.77
N ASN A 55 -0.60 -12.57 -14.92
CA ASN A 55 -1.24 -12.65 -16.22
C ASN A 55 -1.33 -14.09 -16.75
N ASP A 56 -1.95 -14.30 -17.90
CA ASP A 56 -2.13 -15.62 -18.52
C ASP A 56 -0.80 -16.28 -18.91
N ALA A 57 0.29 -15.53 -19.06
CA ALA A 57 1.63 -16.03 -19.29
C ALA A 57 2.36 -16.48 -18.00
N GLY A 58 1.76 -16.25 -16.83
CA GLY A 58 2.35 -16.53 -15.53
C GLY A 58 3.32 -15.46 -15.05
N GLU A 59 3.26 -14.25 -15.62
CA GLU A 59 4.13 -13.13 -15.30
C GLU A 59 3.39 -12.11 -14.43
N MET A 60 4.13 -11.44 -13.55
CA MET A 60 3.60 -10.32 -12.77
C MET A 60 3.34 -9.12 -13.68
N GLU A 61 2.14 -8.55 -13.56
CA GLU A 61 1.69 -7.41 -14.36
C GLU A 61 0.86 -6.45 -13.49
N GLY A 62 0.79 -5.17 -13.90
CA GLY A 62 -0.05 -4.15 -13.30
C GLY A 62 0.71 -2.90 -12.87
N PHE A 63 -0.04 -1.89 -12.45
CA PHE A 63 0.51 -0.57 -12.11
C PHE A 63 1.57 -0.63 -10.99
N ASP A 64 1.32 -1.38 -9.93
CA ASP A 64 2.25 -1.52 -8.81
C ASP A 64 3.52 -2.27 -9.24
N VAL A 65 3.38 -3.23 -10.17
CA VAL A 65 4.50 -3.97 -10.76
C VAL A 65 5.38 -3.06 -11.59
N ASP A 66 4.78 -2.17 -12.39
CA ASP A 66 5.51 -1.17 -13.18
C ASP A 66 6.28 -0.19 -12.29
N VAL A 67 5.63 0.31 -11.21
CA VAL A 67 6.27 1.19 -10.23
C VAL A 67 7.45 0.48 -9.57
N ALA A 68 7.28 -0.75 -9.12
CA ALA A 68 8.32 -1.53 -8.46
C ALA A 68 9.51 -1.81 -9.41
N THR A 69 9.22 -2.15 -10.66
CA THR A 69 10.22 -2.38 -11.70
C THR A 69 11.02 -1.11 -11.99
N GLU A 70 10.37 0.05 -12.08
CA GLU A 70 11.05 1.33 -12.27
C GLU A 70 11.91 1.72 -11.06
N ILE A 71 11.47 1.40 -9.83
CA ILE A 71 12.30 1.58 -8.62
C ILE A 71 13.59 0.75 -8.72
N ALA A 72 13.48 -0.56 -8.99
CA ALA A 72 14.62 -1.45 -9.13
C ALA A 72 15.59 -0.97 -10.23
N LYS A 73 15.05 -0.57 -11.38
CA LYS A 73 15.81 0.00 -12.49
C LYS A 73 16.58 1.26 -12.09
N ARG A 74 15.96 2.19 -11.37
CA ARG A 74 16.64 3.41 -10.86
C ARG A 74 17.70 3.09 -9.81
N MET A 75 17.50 2.04 -9.05
CA MET A 75 18.51 1.51 -8.14
C MET A 75 19.65 0.81 -8.89
N GLY A 76 19.50 0.49 -10.20
CA GLY A 76 20.46 -0.25 -10.99
C GLY A 76 20.59 -1.71 -10.53
N VAL A 77 19.46 -2.35 -10.26
CA VAL A 77 19.30 -3.76 -9.88
C VAL A 77 18.10 -4.37 -10.58
N GLU A 78 17.96 -5.68 -10.56
CA GLU A 78 16.80 -6.39 -11.11
C GLU A 78 15.65 -6.45 -10.10
N ALA A 79 14.40 -6.37 -10.59
CA ALA A 79 13.20 -6.56 -9.78
C ALA A 79 12.87 -8.05 -9.68
N ARG A 80 12.67 -8.56 -8.47
CA ARG A 80 12.17 -9.90 -8.22
C ARG A 80 10.93 -9.86 -7.36
N PHE A 81 9.83 -10.37 -7.90
CA PHE A 81 8.54 -10.37 -7.23
C PHE A 81 8.31 -11.65 -6.43
N ILE A 82 7.70 -11.50 -5.26
CA ILE A 82 7.13 -12.56 -4.45
C ILE A 82 5.72 -12.15 -4.02
N THR A 83 4.85 -13.13 -3.80
CA THR A 83 3.43 -12.91 -3.56
C THR A 83 2.96 -13.59 -2.27
N PRO A 84 3.45 -13.15 -1.10
CA PRO A 84 2.93 -13.64 0.17
C PRO A 84 1.50 -13.12 0.40
N SER A 85 0.75 -13.77 1.28
CA SER A 85 -0.59 -13.30 1.65
C SER A 85 -0.54 -11.91 2.31
N TRP A 86 -1.62 -11.14 2.12
CA TRP A 86 -1.68 -9.75 2.54
C TRP A 86 -1.47 -9.54 4.05
N ASP A 87 -2.02 -10.44 4.88
CA ASP A 87 -1.84 -10.42 6.32
C ASP A 87 -0.37 -10.57 6.73
N ILE A 88 0.41 -11.37 6.00
CA ILE A 88 1.85 -11.51 6.23
C ILE A 88 2.60 -10.24 5.83
N ILE A 89 2.23 -9.62 4.69
CA ILE A 89 2.85 -8.35 4.27
C ILE A 89 2.59 -7.26 5.31
N THR A 90 1.35 -7.10 5.75
CA THR A 90 0.93 -6.05 6.67
C THR A 90 1.43 -6.25 8.10
N SER A 91 1.79 -7.49 8.48
CA SER A 91 2.33 -7.78 9.82
C SER A 91 3.68 -7.15 10.13
N GLY A 92 4.45 -6.73 9.10
CA GLY A 92 5.82 -6.25 9.26
C GLY A 92 6.84 -7.33 9.64
N ASN A 93 6.41 -8.54 9.89
CA ASN A 93 7.29 -9.66 10.28
C ASN A 93 7.89 -10.36 9.06
N TRP A 94 8.69 -9.64 8.30
CA TRP A 94 9.20 -10.10 7.02
C TRP A 94 10.40 -11.04 7.12
N ASN A 95 11.14 -10.98 8.21
CA ASN A 95 12.32 -11.85 8.47
C ASN A 95 13.30 -11.91 7.28
N MET A 96 13.58 -10.77 6.65
CA MET A 96 14.47 -10.64 5.48
C MET A 96 14.06 -11.49 4.26
N ARG A 97 12.79 -11.88 4.16
CA ARG A 97 12.28 -12.63 2.98
C ARG A 97 12.09 -11.76 1.76
N TRP A 98 11.98 -10.46 1.95
CA TRP A 98 11.94 -9.42 0.90
C TRP A 98 12.39 -8.10 1.49
N ASP A 99 12.72 -7.17 0.61
CA ASP A 99 13.33 -5.89 0.96
C ASP A 99 12.29 -4.78 1.09
N VAL A 100 11.26 -4.82 0.24
CA VAL A 100 10.22 -3.79 0.16
C VAL A 100 8.89 -4.41 -0.24
N SER A 101 7.80 -3.81 0.19
CA SER A 101 6.47 -4.05 -0.40
C SER A 101 6.10 -2.87 -1.28
N VAL A 102 5.71 -3.16 -2.51
CA VAL A 102 5.13 -2.19 -3.45
C VAL A 102 3.74 -2.71 -3.81
N GLY A 103 2.74 -2.02 -3.34
CA GLY A 103 1.33 -2.41 -3.45
C GLY A 103 0.49 -1.36 -2.76
N SER A 104 -0.80 -1.43 -2.92
CA SER A 104 -1.77 -0.43 -2.47
C SER A 104 -1.98 -0.40 -0.96
N MET A 105 -0.89 -0.40 -0.20
CA MET A 105 -0.95 -0.39 1.25
C MET A 105 -1.21 1.01 1.79
N THR A 106 -2.40 1.21 2.36
CA THR A 106 -2.75 2.45 3.05
C THR A 106 -1.95 2.56 4.35
N PRO A 107 -1.25 3.68 4.60
CA PRO A 107 -0.66 3.96 5.91
C PRO A 107 -1.74 4.08 6.98
N THR A 108 -1.64 3.27 8.03
CA THR A 108 -2.48 3.34 9.24
C THR A 108 -1.60 3.49 10.46
N GLU A 109 -2.16 4.01 11.57
CA GLU A 109 -1.43 4.13 12.83
C GLU A 109 -0.89 2.75 13.28
N SER A 110 -1.76 1.74 13.26
CA SER A 110 -1.39 0.37 13.65
C SER A 110 -0.30 -0.24 12.75
N ARG A 111 -0.34 0.00 11.44
CA ARG A 111 0.71 -0.47 10.53
C ARG A 111 2.02 0.30 10.70
N SER A 112 1.97 1.57 11.07
CA SER A 112 3.17 2.40 11.28
C SER A 112 4.01 1.97 12.48
N GLU A 113 3.45 1.18 13.41
CA GLU A 113 4.19 0.59 14.52
C GLU A 113 5.21 -0.46 14.06
N VAL A 114 4.98 -1.09 12.91
CA VAL A 114 5.79 -2.21 12.40
C VAL A 114 6.33 -2.00 10.98
N LEU A 115 5.82 -1.02 10.25
CA LEU A 115 6.20 -0.71 8.87
C LEU A 115 6.59 0.76 8.73
N ASN A 116 7.50 1.04 7.81
CA ASN A 116 7.84 2.39 7.40
C ASN A 116 7.24 2.67 6.01
N PHE A 117 6.57 3.81 5.86
CA PHE A 117 5.93 4.24 4.62
C PHE A 117 6.72 5.40 3.98
N PRO A 118 7.74 5.14 3.15
CA PRO A 118 8.59 6.18 2.61
C PRO A 118 7.89 7.06 1.56
N ALA A 119 6.87 6.55 0.88
CA ALA A 119 6.13 7.28 -0.13
C ALA A 119 4.71 6.74 -0.31
N VAL A 120 3.77 7.66 -0.54
CA VAL A 120 2.43 7.38 -1.07
C VAL A 120 2.46 7.81 -2.55
N TYR A 121 2.18 6.90 -3.47
CA TYR A 121 2.31 7.16 -4.91
C TYR A 121 0.97 7.19 -5.65
N TYR A 122 -0.14 6.80 -5.03
CA TYR A 122 -1.50 7.03 -5.51
C TYR A 122 -2.56 6.90 -4.41
N TYR A 123 -3.78 7.26 -4.74
CA TYR A 123 -4.97 7.11 -3.92
C TYR A 123 -6.05 6.40 -4.73
N THR A 124 -6.78 5.50 -4.09
CA THR A 124 -7.89 4.80 -4.71
C THR A 124 -9.16 4.92 -3.86
N PRO A 125 -10.31 5.28 -4.46
CA PRO A 125 -11.56 5.30 -3.73
C PRO A 125 -12.05 3.88 -3.45
N ALA A 126 -12.73 3.71 -2.30
CA ALA A 126 -13.42 2.48 -1.92
C ALA A 126 -14.86 2.47 -2.43
N ALA A 127 -15.37 1.29 -2.74
CA ALA A 127 -16.79 1.09 -3.01
C ALA A 127 -17.27 -0.25 -2.46
N PHE A 128 -18.59 -0.34 -2.30
CA PHE A 128 -19.26 -1.62 -2.12
C PHE A 128 -19.79 -2.11 -3.47
N ALA A 129 -19.76 -3.41 -3.68
CA ALA A 129 -20.43 -4.04 -4.78
C ALA A 129 -21.28 -5.21 -4.28
N VAL A 130 -22.37 -5.47 -5.00
CA VAL A 130 -23.31 -6.54 -4.71
C VAL A 130 -23.55 -7.36 -5.99
N HIS A 131 -24.04 -8.60 -5.87
CA HIS A 131 -24.48 -9.36 -7.03
C HIS A 131 -25.58 -8.59 -7.81
N THR A 132 -25.61 -8.72 -9.13
CA THR A 132 -26.59 -8.03 -9.98
C THR A 132 -28.04 -8.28 -9.59
N ASP A 133 -28.35 -9.49 -9.10
CA ASP A 133 -29.68 -9.89 -8.62
C ASP A 133 -29.97 -9.46 -7.17
N SER A 134 -29.03 -8.78 -6.51
CA SER A 134 -29.25 -8.33 -5.14
C SER A 134 -30.37 -7.29 -5.08
N PRO A 135 -31.29 -7.34 -4.10
CA PRO A 135 -32.27 -6.30 -3.87
C PRO A 135 -31.69 -5.02 -3.24
N VAL A 136 -30.42 -5.05 -2.81
CA VAL A 136 -29.74 -3.92 -2.18
C VAL A 136 -29.41 -2.88 -3.24
N THR A 137 -29.89 -1.63 -3.06
CA THR A 137 -29.67 -0.51 -3.98
C THR A 137 -29.08 0.72 -3.30
N THR A 138 -28.80 0.65 -2.00
CA THR A 138 -28.24 1.77 -1.23
C THR A 138 -27.26 1.25 -0.19
N LEU A 139 -26.32 2.10 0.24
CA LEU A 139 -25.42 1.77 1.34
C LEU A 139 -26.15 1.36 2.62
N ALA A 140 -27.28 2.01 2.94
CA ALA A 140 -28.08 1.66 4.10
C ALA A 140 -28.66 0.24 4.03
N GLY A 141 -28.91 -0.28 2.83
CA GLY A 141 -29.38 -1.64 2.59
C GLY A 141 -28.33 -2.71 2.92
N LEU A 142 -27.06 -2.34 3.10
CA LEU A 142 -25.98 -3.22 3.51
C LEU A 142 -25.89 -3.39 5.03
N ASN A 143 -26.58 -2.56 5.81
CA ASN A 143 -26.61 -2.71 7.26
C ASN A 143 -27.21 -4.07 7.66
N GLY A 144 -26.54 -4.75 8.59
CA GLY A 144 -26.93 -6.08 9.05
C GLY A 144 -26.65 -7.22 8.05
N LYS A 145 -26.05 -6.92 6.90
CA LYS A 145 -25.69 -7.90 5.86
C LYS A 145 -24.32 -8.54 6.12
N ASN A 146 -24.05 -9.63 5.43
CA ASN A 146 -22.73 -10.28 5.41
C ASN A 146 -21.89 -9.65 4.31
N ILE A 147 -20.84 -8.93 4.68
CA ILE A 147 -19.95 -8.25 3.75
C ILE A 147 -18.59 -8.94 3.72
N CYS A 148 -18.11 -9.25 2.53
CA CYS A 148 -16.79 -9.82 2.32
C CYS A 148 -15.72 -8.75 2.13
N SER A 149 -14.53 -9.00 2.69
CA SER A 149 -13.34 -8.18 2.48
C SER A 149 -12.07 -9.02 2.60
N THR A 150 -10.96 -8.50 2.10
CA THR A 150 -9.63 -9.11 2.29
C THR A 150 -9.21 -9.00 3.76
N THR A 151 -8.73 -10.10 4.33
CA THR A 151 -8.18 -10.16 5.69
C THR A 151 -7.06 -9.14 5.88
N ALA A 152 -7.02 -8.46 7.03
CA ALA A 152 -6.05 -7.43 7.39
C ALA A 152 -5.99 -6.21 6.44
N SER A 153 -7.00 -6.05 5.58
CA SER A 153 -7.15 -4.87 4.71
C SER A 153 -7.74 -3.69 5.47
N THR A 154 -7.58 -2.49 4.92
CA THR A 154 -8.29 -1.30 5.43
C THR A 154 -9.79 -1.38 5.19
N TRP A 155 -10.24 -2.21 4.27
CA TRP A 155 -11.65 -2.52 4.07
C TRP A 155 -12.23 -3.30 5.24
N GLU A 156 -11.51 -4.31 5.71
CA GLU A 156 -11.91 -5.06 6.92
C GLU A 156 -11.91 -4.14 8.15
N MET A 157 -10.86 -3.31 8.34
CA MET A 157 -10.81 -2.32 9.42
C MET A 157 -12.00 -1.34 9.35
N TYR A 158 -12.40 -0.91 8.14
CA TYR A 158 -13.58 -0.07 7.96
C TYR A 158 -14.86 -0.79 8.41
N LEU A 159 -15.06 -2.04 8.03
CA LEU A 159 -16.24 -2.83 8.42
C LEU A 159 -16.28 -3.09 9.93
N GLN A 160 -15.12 -3.24 10.56
CA GLN A 160 -14.97 -3.40 12.02
C GLN A 160 -15.14 -2.08 12.79
N GLY A 161 -15.14 -0.93 12.11
CA GLY A 161 -15.18 0.38 12.76
C GLY A 161 -13.85 0.78 13.42
N SER A 162 -12.74 0.21 12.99
CA SER A 162 -11.40 0.37 13.57
C SER A 162 -10.37 1.01 12.64
N LEU A 163 -10.79 1.56 11.50
CA LEU A 163 -9.88 2.18 10.54
C LEU A 163 -9.23 3.46 11.10
N ASP A 164 -7.92 3.46 11.19
CA ASP A 164 -7.07 4.46 11.85
C ASP A 164 -6.01 5.06 10.90
N MET A 165 -6.42 5.59 9.75
CA MET A 165 -5.49 6.16 8.76
C MET A 165 -4.70 7.35 9.34
N ILE A 166 -3.39 7.37 9.07
CA ILE A 166 -2.49 8.46 9.48
C ILE A 166 -2.95 9.78 8.85
N ASP A 167 -2.93 10.86 9.64
CA ASP A 167 -3.29 12.22 9.23
C ASP A 167 -4.70 12.36 8.62
N ALA A 168 -5.58 11.39 8.82
CA ALA A 168 -6.95 11.44 8.36
C ALA A 168 -7.93 11.84 9.48
N PRO A 169 -9.00 12.58 9.17
CA PRO A 169 -10.06 12.81 10.14
C PRO A 169 -10.76 11.50 10.50
N ALA A 170 -11.35 11.45 11.69
CA ALA A 170 -12.12 10.28 12.14
C ALA A 170 -13.19 9.87 11.11
N PHE A 171 -13.23 8.59 10.78
CA PHE A 171 -14.16 8.06 9.79
C PHE A 171 -15.60 8.10 10.26
N LYS A 172 -16.50 8.45 9.32
CA LYS A 172 -17.93 8.27 9.50
C LYS A 172 -18.33 6.97 8.80
N TYR A 173 -18.43 5.91 9.55
CA TYR A 173 -18.85 4.61 9.01
C TYR A 173 -20.32 4.70 8.56
N LYS A 174 -20.56 4.36 7.27
CA LYS A 174 -21.89 4.44 6.66
C LYS A 174 -22.60 3.09 6.57
N VAL A 175 -21.84 2.02 6.80
CA VAL A 175 -22.33 0.64 6.78
C VAL A 175 -21.91 -0.02 8.08
N THR A 176 -22.85 -0.67 8.74
CA THR A 176 -22.62 -1.53 9.91
C THR A 176 -23.01 -2.95 9.50
N PRO A 177 -22.07 -3.83 9.12
CA PRO A 177 -22.38 -5.19 8.71
C PRO A 177 -22.93 -6.02 9.87
N GLY A 178 -23.73 -7.02 9.59
CA GLY A 178 -24.14 -8.02 10.58
C GLY A 178 -23.07 -9.10 10.76
N THR A 179 -22.36 -9.43 9.66
CA THR A 179 -21.23 -10.35 9.66
C THR A 179 -20.18 -9.84 8.68
N ILE A 180 -18.91 -10.08 8.99
CA ILE A 180 -17.78 -9.81 8.11
C ILE A 180 -17.20 -11.17 7.72
N THR A 181 -17.16 -11.45 6.43
CA THR A 181 -16.45 -12.61 5.86
C THR A 181 -15.07 -12.10 5.43
N SER A 182 -14.02 -12.55 6.10
CA SER A 182 -12.64 -12.18 5.78
C SER A 182 -11.99 -13.33 5.02
N LEU A 183 -11.57 -13.07 3.77
CA LEU A 183 -10.90 -14.03 2.91
C LEU A 183 -9.47 -13.60 2.59
N VAL A 184 -8.71 -14.51 1.99
CA VAL A 184 -7.27 -14.29 1.74
C VAL A 184 -7.00 -13.13 0.79
N ASP A 185 -7.87 -12.88 -0.17
CA ASP A 185 -7.77 -11.79 -1.14
C ASP A 185 -9.16 -11.37 -1.67
N GLY A 186 -9.19 -10.26 -2.42
CA GLY A 186 -10.42 -9.72 -3.02
C GLY A 186 -11.01 -10.64 -4.09
N SER A 187 -10.20 -11.41 -4.81
CA SER A 187 -10.69 -12.34 -5.84
C SER A 187 -11.49 -13.47 -5.23
N ALA A 188 -11.08 -13.98 -4.06
CA ALA A 188 -11.87 -14.96 -3.32
C ALA A 188 -13.23 -14.38 -2.89
N CYS A 189 -13.30 -13.10 -2.49
CA CYS A 189 -14.56 -12.42 -2.21
C CYS A 189 -15.45 -12.29 -3.46
N LEU A 190 -14.86 -11.95 -4.62
CA LEU A 190 -15.59 -11.91 -5.89
C LEU A 190 -16.15 -13.26 -6.28
N ASP A 191 -15.35 -14.34 -6.12
CA ASP A 191 -15.77 -15.71 -6.41
C ASP A 191 -16.94 -16.16 -5.54
N ASP A 192 -16.96 -15.79 -4.28
CA ASP A 192 -18.09 -16.05 -3.39
C ASP A 192 -19.32 -15.21 -3.77
N THR A 193 -19.14 -13.95 -4.15
CA THR A 193 -20.23 -13.03 -4.52
C THR A 193 -20.92 -13.47 -5.82
N ARG A 194 -20.16 -13.97 -6.81
CA ARG A 194 -20.72 -14.41 -8.11
C ARG A 194 -21.68 -15.59 -8.02
N LEU A 195 -21.69 -16.33 -6.91
CA LEU A 195 -22.58 -17.46 -6.71
C LEU A 195 -24.05 -17.05 -6.54
N GLY A 196 -24.31 -15.77 -6.32
CA GLY A 196 -25.67 -15.20 -6.18
C GLY A 196 -25.84 -14.39 -4.92
N ALA A 197 -26.86 -13.53 -4.94
CA ALA A 197 -27.17 -12.64 -3.84
C ALA A 197 -27.44 -13.41 -2.54
N GLY A 198 -26.63 -13.19 -1.50
CA GLY A 198 -26.79 -13.80 -0.18
C GLY A 198 -26.46 -15.30 -0.10
N VAL A 199 -25.81 -15.89 -1.13
CA VAL A 199 -25.43 -17.32 -1.11
C VAL A 199 -24.25 -17.55 -0.17
N ARG A 200 -23.18 -16.78 -0.31
CA ARG A 200 -22.00 -16.79 0.57
C ARG A 200 -21.84 -15.49 1.31
N ASN A 201 -22.04 -14.39 0.60
CA ASN A 201 -22.06 -13.04 1.15
C ASN A 201 -23.16 -12.22 0.46
N ASP A 202 -23.47 -11.05 1.01
CA ASP A 202 -24.45 -10.12 0.43
C ASP A 202 -23.76 -9.06 -0.44
N GLY A 203 -22.45 -8.85 -0.28
CA GLY A 203 -21.65 -7.90 -1.03
C GLY A 203 -20.19 -7.90 -0.59
N ILE A 204 -19.39 -7.12 -1.31
CA ILE A 204 -17.97 -6.93 -1.04
C ILE A 204 -17.67 -5.45 -0.85
N ILE A 205 -16.56 -5.15 -0.20
CA ILE A 205 -15.93 -3.82 -0.20
C ILE A 205 -14.49 -3.96 -0.70
N ASP A 206 -14.13 -3.13 -1.69
CA ASP A 206 -12.78 -3.05 -2.23
C ASP A 206 -12.58 -1.70 -2.94
N SER A 207 -11.46 -1.51 -3.62
CA SER A 207 -11.21 -0.34 -4.45
C SER A 207 -12.13 -0.29 -5.67
N VAL A 208 -12.50 0.92 -6.08
CA VAL A 208 -13.32 1.11 -7.29
C VAL A 208 -12.67 0.48 -8.52
N PRO A 209 -11.36 0.68 -8.82
CA PRO A 209 -10.74 0.07 -9.99
C PRO A 209 -10.75 -1.47 -9.97
N PHE A 210 -10.55 -2.10 -8.81
CA PHE A 210 -10.63 -3.56 -8.70
C PHE A 210 -12.04 -4.08 -9.01
N ILE A 211 -13.06 -3.46 -8.42
CA ILE A 211 -14.47 -3.81 -8.67
C ILE A 211 -14.84 -3.56 -10.14
N GLN A 212 -14.41 -2.42 -10.71
CA GLN A 212 -14.65 -2.07 -12.09
C GLN A 212 -14.00 -3.10 -13.04
N ASN A 213 -12.76 -3.47 -12.78
CA ASN A 213 -12.07 -4.50 -13.54
C ASN A 213 -12.82 -5.85 -13.50
N ALA A 214 -13.34 -6.24 -12.33
CA ALA A 214 -14.14 -7.46 -12.20
C ALA A 214 -15.43 -7.39 -13.05
N ILE A 215 -16.14 -6.25 -13.04
CA ILE A 215 -17.34 -6.05 -13.86
C ILE A 215 -16.99 -6.16 -15.36
N GLU A 216 -15.91 -5.53 -15.80
CA GLU A 216 -15.43 -5.58 -17.18
C GLU A 216 -15.04 -7.00 -17.63
N ASN A 217 -14.56 -7.82 -16.69
CA ASN A 217 -14.25 -9.24 -16.89
C ASN A 217 -15.45 -10.17 -16.67
N GLY A 218 -16.68 -9.64 -16.59
CA GLY A 218 -17.92 -10.42 -16.62
C GLY A 218 -18.36 -10.97 -15.26
N TYR A 219 -17.81 -10.52 -14.14
CA TYR A 219 -18.37 -10.86 -12.85
C TYR A 219 -19.79 -10.25 -12.72
N PRO A 220 -20.78 -11.02 -12.26
CA PRO A 220 -22.17 -10.56 -12.18
C PRO A 220 -22.38 -9.70 -10.94
N ILE A 221 -21.63 -8.61 -10.85
CA ILE A 221 -21.71 -7.65 -9.73
C ILE A 221 -21.96 -6.25 -10.24
N ARG A 222 -22.40 -5.39 -9.36
CA ARG A 222 -22.58 -3.94 -9.59
C ARG A 222 -22.30 -3.13 -8.34
N PHE A 223 -21.98 -1.85 -8.54
CA PHE A 223 -21.91 -0.87 -7.46
C PHE A 223 -23.27 -0.62 -6.79
#